data_17f80e3edaffac6922da5c8e2d5ef45c
#
_entry.id   17f80e3edaffac6922da5c8e2d5ef45c
#
_cell.length_a   1.000
_cell.length_b   1.000
_cell.length_c   1.000
_cell.angle_alpha   90.00
_cell.angle_beta   90.00
_cell.angle_gamma   90.00
#
_symmetry.space_group_name_H-M   'P 1'
#
loop_
_entity.id
_entity.type
_entity.pdbx_description
1 polymer ?
#
loop_
_entity_poly.entity_id
_entity_poly.type
_entity_poly.pdbx_seq_one_letter_code
_entity_poly.pdbx_strand_id
1 'polypeptide(L)'
;MDFFKRYAISFSIAGIILYFFTIWVEEQNEGMMPHNLSNKTEEKLAVTIPPKRYYEKCLDVSETQQLKFNFNSHAPFSFNLHYHDEGEVFYEIREDSVEEFDFTFKPQKRAYYCLMWENPGVEKVEMQYELSIQNRSSN
;
A
#
# COMPACT_ATOMS: atom_id res chain seq x y z
N MET A 1 -48.36 27.61 14.06
CA MET A 1 -48.12 26.20 13.63
C MET A 1 -47.04 26.09 12.52
N ASP A 2 -46.54 27.18 12.01
CA ASP A 2 -45.53 27.17 10.91
C ASP A 2 -44.07 27.21 11.35
N PHE A 3 -43.79 27.63 12.59
CA PHE A 3 -42.41 27.72 13.09
C PHE A 3 -41.78 26.34 13.31
N PHE A 4 -42.53 25.40 13.88
CA PHE A 4 -42.05 24.02 14.10
C PHE A 4 -41.82 23.24 12.81
N LYS A 5 -42.63 23.47 11.76
CA LYS A 5 -42.42 22.82 10.46
C LYS A 5 -41.12 23.28 9.78
N ARG A 6 -40.74 24.55 9.89
CA ARG A 6 -39.48 25.09 9.31
C ARG A 6 -38.25 24.51 9.99
N TYR A 7 -38.25 24.35 11.32
CA TYR A 7 -37.14 23.74 12.04
C TYR A 7 -37.00 22.24 11.78
N ALA A 8 -38.12 21.49 11.71
CA ALA A 8 -38.10 20.07 11.40
C ALA A 8 -37.48 19.78 10.01
N ILE A 9 -37.82 20.57 9.02
CA ILE A 9 -37.24 20.44 7.67
C ILE A 9 -35.73 20.78 7.66
N SER A 10 -35.31 21.82 8.41
CA SER A 10 -33.90 22.23 8.49
C SER A 10 -33.04 21.15 9.15
N PHE A 11 -33.51 20.50 10.22
CA PHE A 11 -32.81 19.38 10.87
C PHE A 11 -32.73 18.12 9.98
N SER A 12 -33.76 17.85 9.18
CA SER A 12 -33.76 16.72 8.25
C SER A 12 -32.75 16.92 7.12
N ILE A 13 -32.63 18.11 6.59
CA ILE A 13 -31.66 18.44 5.52
C ILE A 13 -30.23 18.37 6.06
N ALA A 14 -29.96 18.90 7.26
CA ALA A 14 -28.64 18.82 7.91
C ALA A 14 -28.23 17.36 8.19
N GLY A 15 -29.15 16.52 8.62
CA GLY A 15 -28.93 15.08 8.83
C GLY A 15 -28.58 14.33 7.55
N ILE A 16 -29.28 14.65 6.46
CA ILE A 16 -29.03 14.06 5.14
C ILE A 16 -27.64 14.49 4.61
N ILE A 17 -27.30 15.76 4.74
CA ILE A 17 -25.98 16.26 4.31
C ILE A 17 -24.84 15.60 5.11
N LEU A 18 -25.00 15.48 6.44
CA LEU A 18 -24.03 14.78 7.28
C LEU A 18 -23.90 13.30 6.90
N TYR A 19 -25.01 12.62 6.62
CA TYR A 19 -25.01 11.22 6.19
C TYR A 19 -24.28 11.02 4.86
N PHE A 20 -24.56 11.86 3.86
CA PHE A 20 -23.84 11.82 2.58
C PHE A 20 -22.37 12.23 2.72
N PHE A 21 -22.05 13.16 3.60
CA PHE A 21 -20.66 13.54 3.87
C PHE A 21 -19.88 12.39 4.53
N THR A 22 -20.46 11.65 5.47
CA THR A 22 -19.80 10.47 6.08
C THR A 22 -19.56 9.37 5.05
N ILE A 23 -20.54 9.07 4.18
CA ILE A 23 -20.35 8.09 3.10
C ILE A 23 -19.25 8.56 2.14
N TRP A 24 -19.24 9.84 1.76
CA TRP A 24 -18.22 10.39 0.86
C TRP A 24 -16.82 10.36 1.46
N VAL A 25 -16.67 10.63 2.76
CA VAL A 25 -15.39 10.54 3.49
C VAL A 25 -14.93 9.08 3.61
N GLU A 26 -15.85 8.15 3.83
CA GLU A 26 -15.55 6.72 3.88
C GLU A 26 -15.04 6.20 2.52
N GLU A 27 -15.69 6.61 1.43
CA GLU A 27 -15.31 6.25 0.05
C GLU A 27 -13.93 6.83 -0.35
N GLN A 28 -13.53 8.00 0.19
CA GLN A 28 -12.20 8.59 -0.01
C GLN A 28 -11.10 7.85 0.80
N ASN A 29 -11.44 7.28 1.95
CA ASN A 29 -10.48 6.56 2.81
C ASN A 29 -10.26 5.11 2.40
N GLU A 30 -11.11 4.50 1.60
CA GLU A 30 -10.94 3.12 1.12
C GLU A 30 -9.78 2.95 0.11
N GLY A 31 -9.12 4.04 -0.28
CA GLY A 31 -8.05 4.04 -1.28
C GLY A 31 -6.67 3.63 -0.77
N MET A 32 -6.44 3.81 0.51
CA MET A 32 -5.11 3.66 1.09
C MET A 32 -5.10 2.50 2.08
N MET A 33 -4.52 1.38 1.68
CA MET A 33 -4.18 0.35 2.66
C MET A 33 -3.13 0.92 3.63
N PRO A 34 -3.24 0.66 4.95
CA PRO A 34 -2.34 1.24 5.93
C PRO A 34 -0.89 0.88 5.63
N HIS A 35 -0.01 1.87 5.68
CA HIS A 35 1.44 1.68 5.68
C HIS A 35 1.82 0.69 6.78
N ASN A 36 2.23 -0.50 6.39
CA ASN A 36 2.65 -1.51 7.34
C ASN A 36 4.17 -1.38 7.58
N LEU A 37 4.55 -0.55 8.56
CA LEU A 37 5.92 -0.48 9.05
C LEU A 37 6.19 -1.71 9.92
N SER A 38 7.05 -2.61 9.46
CA SER A 38 7.43 -3.81 10.20
C SER A 38 8.94 -3.87 10.41
N ASN A 39 9.35 -4.10 11.65
CA ASN A 39 10.73 -4.38 12.02
C ASN A 39 11.03 -5.89 12.00
N LYS A 40 10.15 -6.72 11.43
CA LYS A 40 10.39 -8.15 11.30
C LYS A 40 11.49 -8.42 10.29
N THR A 41 12.44 -9.27 10.65
CA THR A 41 13.54 -9.70 9.77
C THR A 41 13.10 -10.72 8.73
N GLU A 42 11.94 -11.35 8.92
CA GLU A 42 11.35 -12.32 8.00
C GLU A 42 9.82 -12.26 8.08
N GLU A 43 9.15 -12.26 6.93
CA GLU A 43 7.69 -12.22 6.84
C GLU A 43 7.22 -13.02 5.61
N LYS A 44 6.15 -13.80 5.82
CA LYS A 44 5.39 -14.46 4.75
C LYS A 44 3.92 -14.14 4.94
N LEU A 45 3.28 -13.61 3.91
CA LEU A 45 1.89 -13.16 3.99
C LEU A 45 1.14 -13.36 2.67
N ALA A 46 -0.15 -13.69 2.79
CA ALA A 46 -1.10 -13.64 1.69
C ALA A 46 -1.92 -12.34 1.78
N VAL A 47 -2.05 -11.64 0.67
CA VAL A 47 -2.76 -10.35 0.57
C VAL A 47 -3.73 -10.40 -0.60
N THR A 48 -4.92 -9.83 -0.40
CA THR A 48 -5.88 -9.58 -1.47
C THR A 48 -5.90 -8.08 -1.78
N ILE A 49 -5.64 -7.72 -3.03
CA ILE A 49 -5.63 -6.32 -3.48
C ILE A 49 -6.88 -6.07 -4.33
N PRO A 50 -7.80 -5.19 -3.89
CA PRO A 50 -8.99 -4.84 -4.65
C PRO A 50 -8.67 -4.19 -6.01
N PRO A 51 -9.63 -4.12 -6.94
CA PRO A 51 -9.48 -3.41 -8.20
C PRO A 51 -9.06 -1.94 -8.00
N LYS A 52 -8.11 -1.46 -8.80
CA LYS A 52 -7.64 -0.07 -8.77
C LYS A 52 -7.09 0.39 -7.41
N ARG A 53 -6.58 -0.56 -6.62
CA ARG A 53 -5.94 -0.33 -5.32
C ARG A 53 -4.52 -0.85 -5.32
N TYR A 54 -3.77 -0.47 -4.30
CA TYR A 54 -2.42 -0.97 -4.07
C TYR A 54 -2.26 -1.49 -2.64
N TYR A 55 -1.26 -2.31 -2.46
CA TYR A 55 -0.72 -2.71 -1.18
C TYR A 55 0.74 -2.27 -1.10
N GLU A 56 1.13 -1.71 0.02
CA GLU A 56 2.49 -1.23 0.23
C GLU A 56 3.06 -1.74 1.55
N LYS A 57 4.33 -2.13 1.49
CA LYS A 57 5.12 -2.59 2.64
C LYS A 57 6.45 -1.85 2.68
N CYS A 58 6.66 -1.05 3.74
CA CYS A 58 7.91 -0.31 3.93
C CYS A 58 8.75 -0.93 5.03
N LEU A 59 10.07 -0.95 4.83
CA LEU A 59 11.07 -1.58 5.69
C LEU A 59 12.29 -0.65 5.83
N ASP A 60 12.80 -0.51 7.05
CA ASP A 60 14.08 0.17 7.31
C ASP A 60 15.22 -0.80 6.95
N VAL A 61 15.96 -0.50 5.89
CA VAL A 61 17.08 -1.34 5.41
C VAL A 61 18.33 -0.49 5.29
N SER A 62 19.41 -0.94 5.93
CA SER A 62 20.70 -0.24 5.88
C SER A 62 21.60 -0.76 4.73
N GLU A 63 22.65 0.00 4.40
CA GLU A 63 23.67 -0.35 3.42
C GLU A 63 24.46 -1.62 3.79
N THR A 64 24.44 -2.04 5.06
CA THR A 64 25.08 -3.29 5.53
C THR A 64 24.16 -4.50 5.42
N GLN A 65 22.92 -4.28 5.01
CA GLN A 65 21.88 -5.31 4.89
C GLN A 65 21.53 -5.56 3.42
N GLN A 66 20.82 -6.64 3.20
CA GLN A 66 20.14 -6.95 1.93
C GLN A 66 18.70 -7.35 2.21
N LEU A 67 17.81 -6.94 1.34
CA LEU A 67 16.41 -7.35 1.34
C LEU A 67 16.22 -8.43 0.28
N LYS A 68 15.86 -9.64 0.70
CA LYS A 68 15.38 -10.69 -0.19
C LYS A 68 13.88 -10.69 -0.18
N PHE A 69 13.27 -10.71 -1.34
CA PHE A 69 11.83 -10.83 -1.46
C PHE A 69 11.46 -11.60 -2.72
N ASN A 70 10.37 -12.33 -2.59
CA ASN A 70 9.69 -12.95 -3.71
C ASN A 70 8.18 -12.78 -3.55
N PHE A 71 7.48 -12.81 -4.65
CA PHE A 71 6.03 -12.87 -4.65
C PHE A 71 5.51 -13.65 -5.84
N ASN A 72 4.30 -14.17 -5.69
CA ASN A 72 3.52 -14.77 -6.77
C ASN A 72 2.05 -14.37 -6.65
N SER A 73 1.37 -14.28 -7.78
CA SER A 73 -0.04 -13.93 -7.90
C SER A 73 -0.69 -14.71 -9.04
N HIS A 74 -2.02 -14.74 -9.05
CA HIS A 74 -2.78 -15.38 -10.13
C HIS A 74 -3.11 -14.42 -11.29
N ALA A 75 -2.73 -13.15 -11.18
CA ALA A 75 -2.90 -12.13 -12.21
C ALA A 75 -1.82 -11.05 -12.07
N PRO A 76 -1.46 -10.35 -13.15
CA PRO A 76 -0.36 -9.39 -13.13
C PRO A 76 -0.67 -8.14 -12.33
N PHE A 77 0.39 -7.63 -11.66
CA PHE A 77 0.44 -6.33 -11.00
C PHE A 77 1.38 -5.37 -11.70
N SER A 78 1.24 -4.07 -11.40
CA SER A 78 2.38 -3.16 -11.43
C SER A 78 3.11 -3.26 -10.09
N PHE A 79 4.42 -3.45 -10.14
CA PHE A 79 5.26 -3.56 -8.95
C PHE A 79 6.37 -2.53 -8.99
N ASN A 80 6.68 -1.95 -7.83
CA ASN A 80 7.88 -1.14 -7.67
C ASN A 80 8.49 -1.27 -6.27
N LEU A 81 9.80 -1.03 -6.22
CA LEU A 81 10.56 -0.79 -5.01
C LEU A 81 11.06 0.65 -5.04
N HIS A 82 10.69 1.43 -4.05
CA HIS A 82 11.05 2.84 -3.98
C HIS A 82 11.39 3.28 -2.56
N TYR A 83 11.97 4.48 -2.43
CA TYR A 83 12.15 5.18 -1.16
C TYR A 83 11.88 6.67 -1.34
N HIS A 84 11.61 7.35 -0.22
CA HIS A 84 11.41 8.80 -0.19
C HIS A 84 12.63 9.49 0.42
N ASP A 85 13.07 10.58 -0.21
CA ASP A 85 14.16 11.41 0.26
C ASP A 85 13.89 12.88 -0.07
N GLU A 86 13.95 13.76 0.91
CA GLU A 86 13.71 15.21 0.78
C GLU A 86 12.42 15.59 0.02
N GLY A 87 11.37 14.74 0.15
CA GLY A 87 10.07 14.94 -0.50
C GLY A 87 9.97 14.41 -1.93
N GLU A 88 11.03 13.81 -2.45
CA GLU A 88 11.05 13.13 -3.76
C GLU A 88 10.95 11.60 -3.60
N VAL A 89 10.47 10.93 -4.65
CA VAL A 89 10.34 9.47 -4.74
C VAL A 89 11.41 8.93 -5.68
N PHE A 90 12.23 8.02 -5.18
CA PHE A 90 13.29 7.36 -5.94
C PHE A 90 12.95 5.89 -6.14
N TYR A 91 12.94 5.46 -7.39
CA TYR A 91 12.60 4.08 -7.75
C TYR A 91 13.85 3.26 -8.01
N GLU A 92 13.99 2.15 -7.30
CA GLU A 92 15.05 1.17 -7.48
C GLU A 92 14.66 0.07 -8.49
N ILE A 93 13.37 -0.30 -8.48
CA ILE A 93 12.77 -1.32 -9.37
C ILE A 93 11.41 -0.81 -9.83
N ARG A 94 11.08 -1.05 -11.10
CA ARG A 94 9.74 -0.81 -11.67
C ARG A 94 9.42 -1.90 -12.69
N GLU A 95 8.26 -2.54 -12.48
CA GLU A 95 7.72 -3.58 -13.37
C GLU A 95 6.24 -3.29 -13.62
N ASP A 96 5.85 -3.12 -14.87
CA ASP A 96 4.49 -2.70 -15.22
C ASP A 96 3.48 -3.85 -15.24
N SER A 97 3.96 -5.10 -15.41
CA SER A 97 3.09 -6.27 -15.50
C SER A 97 3.86 -7.53 -15.11
N VAL A 98 3.70 -7.97 -13.87
CA VAL A 98 4.44 -9.11 -13.32
C VAL A 98 3.54 -9.95 -12.43
N GLU A 99 3.59 -11.29 -12.58
CA GLU A 99 2.85 -12.26 -11.76
C GLU A 99 3.74 -12.92 -10.71
N GLU A 100 5.03 -13.04 -11.00
CA GLU A 100 6.03 -13.58 -10.07
C GLU A 100 7.32 -12.78 -10.14
N PHE A 101 7.99 -12.65 -9.01
CA PHE A 101 9.26 -11.93 -8.91
C PHE A 101 10.09 -12.50 -7.77
N ASP A 102 11.40 -12.67 -8.00
CA ASP A 102 12.37 -13.08 -6.99
C ASP A 102 13.59 -12.20 -7.13
N PHE A 103 13.95 -11.49 -6.08
CA PHE A 103 15.03 -10.52 -6.12
C PHE A 103 15.75 -10.37 -4.78
N THR A 104 17.06 -10.05 -4.88
CA THR A 104 17.87 -9.64 -3.73
C THR A 104 18.34 -8.21 -3.94
N PHE A 105 17.74 -7.30 -3.19
CA PHE A 105 18.08 -5.89 -3.21
C PHE A 105 19.19 -5.56 -2.21
N LYS A 106 20.19 -4.78 -2.67
CA LYS A 106 21.33 -4.33 -1.86
C LYS A 106 21.35 -2.80 -1.87
N PRO A 107 20.75 -2.15 -0.86
CA PRO A 107 20.72 -0.68 -0.82
C PRO A 107 22.10 -0.07 -0.75
N GLN A 108 22.24 1.14 -1.33
CA GLN A 108 23.47 1.93 -1.28
C GLN A 108 23.49 2.86 -0.06
N LYS A 109 22.34 3.11 0.55
CA LYS A 109 22.18 3.91 1.76
C LYS A 109 21.07 3.34 2.64
N ARG A 110 21.05 3.71 3.92
CA ARG A 110 19.93 3.42 4.80
C ARG A 110 18.74 4.28 4.43
N ALA A 111 17.59 3.66 4.21
CA ALA A 111 16.31 4.33 4.00
C ALA A 111 15.14 3.41 4.33
N TYR A 112 13.93 3.97 4.38
CA TYR A 112 12.70 3.20 4.33
C TYR A 112 12.39 2.85 2.88
N TYR A 113 12.64 1.60 2.52
CA TYR A 113 12.34 1.07 1.19
C TYR A 113 10.95 0.45 1.20
N CYS A 114 10.12 0.87 0.25
CA CYS A 114 8.73 0.48 0.13
C CYS A 114 8.55 -0.42 -1.11
N LEU A 115 8.05 -1.65 -0.88
CA LEU A 115 7.56 -2.53 -1.93
C LEU A 115 6.09 -2.20 -2.14
N MET A 116 5.71 -1.83 -3.35
CA MET A 116 4.35 -1.48 -3.70
C MET A 116 3.84 -2.34 -4.85
N TRP A 117 2.68 -2.96 -4.65
CA TRP A 117 1.95 -3.76 -5.64
C TRP A 117 0.63 -3.08 -5.94
N GLU A 118 0.44 -2.67 -7.18
CA GLU A 118 -0.77 -2.02 -7.65
C GLU A 118 -1.57 -2.96 -8.56
N ASN A 119 -2.86 -3.09 -8.28
CA ASN A 119 -3.78 -3.84 -9.13
C ASN A 119 -4.43 -2.90 -10.16
N PRO A 120 -3.96 -2.87 -11.41
CA PRO A 120 -4.55 -2.02 -12.46
C PRO A 120 -5.84 -2.59 -13.02
N GLY A 121 -6.20 -3.83 -12.65
CA GLY A 121 -7.34 -4.58 -13.16
C GLY A 121 -8.70 -4.11 -12.67
N VAL A 122 -9.72 -4.87 -13.03
CA VAL A 122 -11.12 -4.66 -12.64
C VAL A 122 -11.62 -5.71 -11.65
N GLU A 123 -10.80 -6.71 -11.36
CA GLU A 123 -11.07 -7.78 -10.38
C GLU A 123 -10.05 -7.74 -9.26
N LYS A 124 -10.40 -8.29 -8.09
CA LYS A 124 -9.45 -8.47 -6.99
C LYS A 124 -8.34 -9.44 -7.40
N VAL A 125 -7.12 -9.19 -6.94
CA VAL A 125 -5.99 -10.09 -7.14
C VAL A 125 -5.48 -10.59 -5.79
N GLU A 126 -5.24 -11.90 -5.70
CA GLU A 126 -4.64 -12.54 -4.53
C GLU A 126 -3.16 -12.79 -4.81
N MET A 127 -2.34 -12.41 -3.87
CA MET A 127 -0.89 -12.50 -3.93
C MET A 127 -0.36 -13.13 -2.65
N GLN A 128 0.74 -13.87 -2.78
CA GLN A 128 1.56 -14.31 -1.66
C GLN A 128 2.94 -13.70 -1.81
N TYR A 129 3.52 -13.20 -0.72
CA TYR A 129 4.90 -12.74 -0.71
C TYR A 129 5.67 -13.28 0.49
N GLU A 130 6.97 -13.38 0.29
CA GLU A 130 7.95 -13.64 1.32
C GLU A 130 9.02 -12.56 1.25
N LEU A 131 9.45 -12.06 2.40
CA LEU A 131 10.55 -11.12 2.49
C LEU A 131 11.43 -11.43 3.70
N SER A 132 12.72 -11.13 3.57
CA SER A 132 13.66 -11.21 4.69
C SER A 132 14.75 -10.16 4.58
N ILE A 133 15.12 -9.58 5.72
CA ILE A 133 16.27 -8.69 5.85
C ILE A 133 17.43 -9.49 6.46
N GLN A 134 18.58 -9.48 5.80
CA GLN A 134 19.77 -10.21 6.21
C GLN A 134 20.99 -9.27 6.19
N ASN A 135 21.91 -9.47 7.14
CA ASN A 135 23.20 -8.78 7.07
C ASN A 135 24.01 -9.31 5.88
N ARG A 136 24.69 -8.42 5.16
CA ARG A 136 25.64 -8.82 4.12
C ARG A 136 26.83 -9.49 4.77
N SER A 137 27.25 -10.63 4.23
CA SER A 137 28.51 -11.24 4.63
C SER A 137 29.65 -10.30 4.22
N SER A 138 30.48 -9.92 5.18
CA SER A 138 31.75 -9.21 4.88
C SER A 138 32.64 -10.19 4.14
N ASN A 139 32.89 -9.96 2.86
CA ASN A 139 33.96 -10.63 2.12
C ASN A 139 35.26 -9.91 2.38
#